data_c440d4a71434f363b612b5f4cd3da985
#
_entry.id   c440d4a71434f363b612b5f4cd3da985
#
_cell.length_a   1.000
_cell.length_b   1.000
_cell.length_c   1.000
_cell.angle_alpha   90.00
_cell.angle_beta   90.00
_cell.angle_gamma   90.00
#
_symmetry.space_group_name_H-M   'P 1'
#
loop_
_entity.id
_entity.type
_entity.pdbx_description
1 polymer ?
#
loop_
_entity_poly.entity_id
_entity_poly.type
_entity_poly.pdbx_seq_one_letter_code
_entity_poly.pdbx_strand_id
1 'polypeptide(L)'
;FYENGSLGESLRGTFLSCDMVRKELMAYRPRPKDAQIEMGTPWALVGLKATEQKQHFLPTDIVVGTDGSLYLCDFYNDTSRRNNQLSGTIYRITTKDRGNPQSPKIDYESDAGLVAALQSPARNVRTAAVNKLVARGNAVFPQLQQLFESAENPYVQVRPIWVMAQLGPKGQGYVRNLL
;
A
#
# COMPACT_ATOMS: atom_id res chain seq x y z
N PHE A 1 -4.01 3.15 -2.94
CA PHE A 1 -4.94 2.79 -1.85
C PHE A 1 -4.15 2.31 -0.64
N TYR A 2 -4.63 2.70 0.55
CA TYR A 2 -4.10 2.27 1.82
C TYR A 2 -4.90 1.08 2.36
N GLU A 3 -4.31 -0.13 2.38
CA GLU A 3 -5.03 -1.40 2.59
C GLU A 3 -4.77 -2.05 3.95
N ASN A 4 -3.70 -1.64 4.66
CA ASN A 4 -3.17 -2.47 5.75
C ASN A 4 -3.62 -2.08 7.17
N GLY A 5 -4.28 -0.97 7.38
CA GLY A 5 -4.74 -0.56 8.71
C GLY A 5 -3.65 -0.17 9.73
N SER A 6 -2.36 -0.22 9.39
CA SER A 6 -1.26 0.07 10.34
C SER A 6 -1.25 1.51 10.87
N LEU A 7 -1.90 2.44 10.16
CA LEU A 7 -2.12 3.82 10.60
C LEU A 7 -3.51 4.04 11.20
N GLY A 8 -4.20 2.97 11.56
CA GLY A 8 -5.56 2.95 12.07
C GLY A 8 -6.57 2.40 11.06
N GLU A 9 -7.51 1.63 11.54
CA GLU A 9 -8.56 0.99 10.73
C GLU A 9 -9.42 2.02 9.97
N SER A 10 -9.56 3.22 10.53
CA SER A 10 -10.30 4.31 9.89
C SER A 10 -9.70 4.77 8.56
N LEU A 11 -8.41 4.49 8.32
CA LEU A 11 -7.74 4.81 7.05
C LEU A 11 -7.73 3.64 6.07
N ARG A 12 -8.13 2.44 6.46
CA ARG A 12 -8.17 1.29 5.54
C ARG A 12 -9.16 1.57 4.40
N GLY A 13 -8.74 1.32 3.16
CA GLY A 13 -9.52 1.57 1.95
C GLY A 13 -9.53 3.03 1.49
N THR A 14 -8.76 3.93 2.11
CA THR A 14 -8.63 5.30 1.60
C THR A 14 -7.73 5.36 0.36
N PHE A 15 -8.06 6.26 -0.53
CA PHE A 15 -7.17 6.70 -1.60
C PHE A 15 -6.35 7.87 -1.09
N LEU A 16 -5.04 7.80 -1.24
CA LEU A 16 -4.11 8.85 -0.83
C LEU A 16 -3.53 9.52 -2.07
N SER A 17 -3.44 10.84 -2.06
CA SER A 17 -2.92 11.65 -3.16
C SER A 17 -2.05 12.78 -2.64
N CYS A 18 -0.88 12.93 -3.24
CA CYS A 18 -0.02 14.09 -2.99
C CYS A 18 -0.56 15.31 -3.73
N ASP A 19 -0.85 16.39 -3.02
CA ASP A 19 -1.26 17.67 -3.58
C ASP A 19 -0.15 18.71 -3.36
N MET A 20 0.64 18.94 -4.39
CA MET A 20 1.76 19.88 -4.36
C MET A 20 1.29 21.35 -4.24
N VAL A 21 0.09 21.65 -4.77
CA VAL A 21 -0.45 23.02 -4.75
C VAL A 21 -0.95 23.38 -3.36
N ARG A 22 -1.68 22.46 -2.73
CA ARG A 22 -2.14 22.63 -1.34
C ARG A 22 -1.06 22.36 -0.31
N LYS A 23 0.04 21.74 -0.72
CA LYS A 23 1.12 21.27 0.16
C LYS A 23 0.61 20.29 1.21
N GLU A 24 -0.15 19.30 0.76
CA GLU A 24 -0.84 18.34 1.61
C GLU A 24 -0.80 16.93 1.03
N LEU A 25 -0.77 15.95 1.91
CA LEU A 25 -1.17 14.60 1.58
C LEU A 25 -2.67 14.49 1.84
N MET A 26 -3.44 14.36 0.77
CA MET A 26 -4.89 14.26 0.82
C MET A 26 -5.35 12.80 0.93
N ALA A 27 -6.39 12.60 1.69
CA ALA A 27 -7.07 11.32 1.81
C ALA A 27 -8.51 11.44 1.30
N TYR A 28 -8.99 10.40 0.61
CA TYR A 28 -10.33 10.29 0.05
C TYR A 28 -10.92 8.95 0.48
N ARG A 29 -12.22 8.89 0.69
CA ARG A 29 -12.93 7.63 0.95
C ARG A 29 -13.81 7.26 -0.25
N PRO A 30 -13.29 6.44 -1.17
CA PRO A 30 -14.06 6.03 -2.33
C PRO A 30 -15.20 5.11 -1.89
N ARG A 31 -16.35 5.28 -2.54
CA ARG A 31 -17.55 4.47 -2.36
C ARG A 31 -18.11 4.06 -3.71
N PRO A 32 -18.47 2.80 -3.90
CA PRO A 32 -19.25 2.41 -5.07
C PRO A 32 -20.59 3.16 -5.10
N LYS A 33 -20.95 3.68 -6.26
CA LYS A 33 -22.24 4.32 -6.51
C LYS A 33 -22.66 3.97 -7.94
N ASP A 34 -23.61 3.07 -8.06
CA ASP A 34 -24.02 2.50 -9.36
C ASP A 34 -22.82 1.95 -10.15
N ALA A 35 -22.60 2.40 -11.38
CA ALA A 35 -21.45 2.05 -12.21
C ALA A 35 -20.23 2.97 -12.02
N GLN A 36 -20.22 3.81 -10.96
CA GLN A 36 -19.18 4.81 -10.71
C GLN A 36 -18.57 4.62 -9.33
N ILE A 37 -17.44 5.29 -9.11
CA ILE A 37 -16.81 5.43 -7.80
C ILE A 37 -16.88 6.89 -7.38
N GLU A 38 -17.59 7.17 -6.30
CA GLU A 38 -17.65 8.48 -5.68
C GLU A 38 -16.52 8.62 -4.67
N MET A 39 -15.64 9.63 -4.83
CA MET A 39 -14.44 9.78 -3.98
C MET A 39 -14.72 10.34 -2.60
N GLY A 40 -15.92 10.86 -2.37
CA GLY A 40 -16.27 11.52 -1.12
C GLY A 40 -15.54 12.85 -0.91
N THR A 41 -15.81 13.51 0.23
CA THR A 41 -15.12 14.75 0.60
C THR A 41 -13.69 14.45 1.03
N PRO A 42 -12.67 15.07 0.41
CA PRO A 42 -11.29 14.87 0.81
C PRO A 42 -10.98 15.57 2.14
N TRP A 43 -9.97 15.05 2.83
CA TRP A 43 -9.39 15.71 4.00
C TRP A 43 -7.86 15.65 3.95
N ALA A 44 -7.19 16.64 4.57
CA ALA A 44 -5.74 16.61 4.71
C ALA A 44 -5.35 15.57 5.77
N LEU A 45 -4.56 14.58 5.36
CA LEU A 45 -3.97 13.59 6.29
C LEU A 45 -2.67 14.12 6.90
N VAL A 46 -1.85 14.78 6.08
CA VAL A 46 -0.60 15.42 6.47
C VAL A 46 -0.52 16.76 5.74
N GLY A 47 -0.13 17.81 6.46
CA GLY A 47 0.08 19.12 5.90
C GLY A 47 0.92 19.98 6.84
N LEU A 48 1.32 21.15 6.39
CA LEU A 48 2.02 22.13 7.22
C LEU A 48 1.05 22.81 8.19
N LYS A 49 1.50 23.03 9.43
CA LYS A 49 0.78 23.89 10.36
C LYS A 49 0.72 25.31 9.82
N ALA A 50 -0.34 26.04 10.17
CA ALA A 50 -0.52 27.44 9.74
C ALA A 50 0.68 28.34 10.09
N THR A 51 1.39 28.06 11.18
CA THR A 51 2.61 28.76 11.62
C THR A 51 3.85 28.42 10.79
N GLU A 52 3.81 27.33 10.00
CA GLU A 52 4.92 26.81 9.23
C GLU A 52 4.74 27.03 7.71
N GLN A 53 3.77 27.84 7.31
CA GLN A 53 3.42 28.09 5.89
C GLN A 53 4.58 28.64 5.03
N LYS A 54 5.62 29.16 5.66
CA LYS A 54 6.85 29.60 4.96
C LYS A 54 7.78 28.42 4.63
N GLN A 55 7.56 27.25 5.23
CA GLN A 55 8.33 26.08 4.90
C GLN A 55 7.84 25.49 3.57
N HIS A 56 8.77 25.01 2.79
CA HIS A 56 8.45 24.36 1.54
C HIS A 56 8.16 22.88 1.83
N PHE A 57 6.93 22.47 1.56
CA PHE A 57 6.51 21.08 1.59
C PHE A 57 5.81 20.79 0.26
N LEU A 58 6.43 19.99 -0.58
CA LEU A 58 5.95 19.64 -1.91
C LEU A 58 5.88 18.11 -2.02
N PRO A 59 4.82 17.49 -1.47
CA PRO A 59 4.66 16.05 -1.51
C PRO A 59 4.50 15.57 -2.96
N THR A 60 5.34 14.64 -3.38
CA THR A 60 5.39 14.17 -4.77
C THR A 60 4.99 12.70 -4.93
N ASP A 61 5.35 11.87 -3.98
CA ASP A 61 5.05 10.43 -4.05
C ASP A 61 4.89 9.84 -2.66
N ILE A 62 4.14 8.73 -2.59
CA ILE A 62 3.86 8.01 -1.35
C ILE A 62 3.87 6.51 -1.58
N VAL A 63 4.51 5.79 -0.67
CA VAL A 63 4.56 4.34 -0.69
C VAL A 63 4.38 3.75 0.71
N VAL A 64 3.79 2.57 0.79
CA VAL A 64 3.70 1.81 2.03
C VAL A 64 4.92 0.90 2.16
N GLY A 65 5.65 1.03 3.26
CA GLY A 65 6.80 0.19 3.57
C GLY A 65 6.41 -1.19 4.12
N THR A 66 7.40 -2.06 4.24
CA THR A 66 7.22 -3.42 4.79
C THR A 66 6.84 -3.43 6.26
N ASP A 67 7.17 -2.37 6.97
CA ASP A 67 6.79 -2.11 8.36
C ASP A 67 5.37 -1.53 8.52
N GLY A 68 4.66 -1.30 7.41
CA GLY A 68 3.32 -0.73 7.36
C GLY A 68 3.27 0.79 7.54
N SER A 69 4.41 1.47 7.69
CA SER A 69 4.48 2.94 7.68
C SER A 69 4.28 3.49 6.27
N LEU A 70 3.83 4.74 6.16
CA LEU A 70 3.88 5.46 4.89
C LEU A 70 5.22 6.18 4.77
N TYR A 71 5.81 6.11 3.59
CA TYR A 71 6.99 6.89 3.22
C TYR A 71 6.56 7.90 2.17
N LEU A 72 6.71 9.17 2.50
CA LEU A 72 6.30 10.31 1.70
C LEU A 72 7.54 11.05 1.20
N CYS A 73 7.65 11.19 -0.12
CA CYS A 73 8.70 11.99 -0.73
C CYS A 73 8.27 13.45 -0.79
N ASP A 74 9.14 14.32 -0.32
CA ASP A 74 9.01 15.77 -0.39
C ASP A 74 10.07 16.32 -1.33
N PHE A 75 9.65 16.93 -2.43
CA PHE A 75 10.53 17.59 -3.37
C PHE A 75 10.68 19.06 -3.00
N TYR A 76 11.71 19.36 -2.24
CA TYR A 76 12.07 20.74 -1.95
C TYR A 76 13.04 21.28 -3.00
N ASN A 77 12.64 22.32 -3.71
CA ASN A 77 13.50 23.07 -4.61
C ASN A 77 13.60 24.52 -4.12
N ASP A 78 14.68 24.85 -3.43
CA ASP A 78 14.99 26.23 -3.12
C ASP A 78 15.60 26.91 -4.36
N THR A 79 14.71 27.46 -5.18
CA THR A 79 15.10 28.30 -6.32
C THR A 79 15.49 29.71 -5.89
N SER A 80 15.53 30.00 -4.58
CA SER A 80 16.05 31.27 -4.10
C SER A 80 17.50 31.41 -4.56
N ARG A 81 17.75 32.45 -5.32
CA ARG A 81 18.89 32.74 -6.21
C ARG A 81 20.30 32.60 -5.59
N ARG A 82 20.45 32.14 -4.36
CA ARG A 82 21.74 32.13 -3.67
C ARG A 82 22.41 30.76 -3.55
N ASN A 83 21.67 29.65 -3.58
CA ASN A 83 22.29 28.35 -3.28
C ASN A 83 22.00 27.20 -4.24
N ASN A 84 21.06 27.31 -5.14
CA ASN A 84 20.71 26.26 -6.11
C ASN A 84 20.76 24.82 -5.53
N GLN A 85 20.48 24.69 -4.24
CA GLN A 85 20.49 23.42 -3.52
C GLN A 85 19.13 22.74 -3.70
N LEU A 86 19.16 21.67 -4.46
CA LEU A 86 18.07 20.70 -4.47
C LEU A 86 18.17 19.92 -3.17
N SER A 87 17.21 20.08 -2.30
CA SER A 87 17.08 19.26 -1.09
C SER A 87 15.71 18.61 -1.10
N GLY A 88 15.69 17.30 -0.85
CA GLY A 88 14.45 16.56 -0.67
C GLY A 88 14.47 15.87 0.67
N THR A 89 13.29 15.54 1.18
CA THR A 89 13.12 14.81 2.43
C THR A 89 12.22 13.60 2.19
N ILE A 90 12.55 12.49 2.81
CA ILE A 90 11.66 11.34 2.89
C ILE A 90 11.13 11.28 4.32
N TYR A 91 9.83 11.51 4.47
CA TYR A 91 9.16 11.39 5.76
C TYR A 91 8.65 9.96 5.94
N ARG A 92 8.86 9.41 7.13
CA ARG A 92 8.22 8.18 7.59
C ARG A 92 7.06 8.54 8.52
N ILE A 93 5.86 8.14 8.14
CA ILE A 93 4.63 8.43 8.85
C ILE A 93 4.13 7.13 9.50
N THR A 94 3.98 7.16 10.82
CA THR A 94 3.46 6.06 11.64
C THR A 94 2.59 6.62 12.77
N THR A 95 1.84 5.78 13.47
CA THR A 95 1.09 6.20 14.66
C THR A 95 1.99 6.22 15.89
N LYS A 96 1.68 7.07 16.87
CA LYS A 96 2.50 7.24 18.08
C LYS A 96 2.62 5.95 18.91
N ASP A 97 1.55 5.19 18.99
CA ASP A 97 1.46 3.94 19.74
C ASP A 97 2.31 2.82 19.15
N ARG A 98 2.62 2.87 17.86
CA ARG A 98 3.51 1.90 17.20
C ARG A 98 5.00 2.17 17.43
N GLY A 99 5.36 3.32 17.96
CA GLY A 99 6.75 3.71 18.19
C GLY A 99 7.58 3.66 16.89
N ASN A 100 8.63 2.84 16.90
CA ASN A 100 9.50 2.63 15.73
C ASN A 100 9.34 1.21 15.17
N PRO A 101 8.31 0.94 14.34
CA PRO A 101 8.08 -0.39 13.79
C PRO A 101 9.26 -0.83 12.92
N GLN A 102 9.66 -2.09 13.08
CA GLN A 102 10.75 -2.68 12.33
C GLN A 102 10.23 -3.34 11.06
N SER A 103 11.03 -3.29 9.99
CA SER A 103 10.73 -4.02 8.77
C SER A 103 10.94 -5.52 8.99
N PRO A 104 9.92 -6.36 8.69
CA PRO A 104 10.09 -7.80 8.80
C PRO A 104 11.07 -8.33 7.74
N LYS A 105 11.78 -9.39 8.09
CA LYS A 105 12.56 -10.15 7.12
C LYS A 105 11.59 -10.92 6.21
N ILE A 106 11.71 -10.73 4.91
CA ILE A 106 10.86 -11.40 3.92
C ILE A 106 11.56 -12.68 3.46
N ASP A 107 10.87 -13.81 3.59
CA ASP A 107 11.31 -15.09 3.03
C ASP A 107 10.70 -15.26 1.63
N TYR A 108 11.57 -15.26 0.62
CA TYR A 108 11.19 -15.49 -0.77
C TYR A 108 11.53 -16.91 -1.27
N GLU A 109 12.07 -17.76 -0.40
CA GLU A 109 12.56 -19.08 -0.82
C GLU A 109 11.57 -20.21 -0.52
N SER A 110 10.86 -20.16 0.61
CA SER A 110 9.85 -21.15 0.93
C SER A 110 8.46 -20.76 0.40
N ASP A 111 7.61 -21.74 0.12
CA ASP A 111 6.22 -21.51 -0.30
C ASP A 111 5.43 -20.80 0.80
N ALA A 112 5.63 -21.17 2.07
CA ALA A 112 5.01 -20.50 3.21
C ALA A 112 5.44 -19.02 3.32
N GLY A 113 6.74 -18.75 3.12
CA GLY A 113 7.28 -17.39 3.08
C GLY A 113 6.69 -16.55 1.95
N LEU A 114 6.53 -17.15 0.76
CA LEU A 114 5.90 -16.47 -0.37
C LEU A 114 4.43 -16.15 -0.12
N VAL A 115 3.67 -17.08 0.47
CA VAL A 115 2.26 -16.85 0.84
C VAL A 115 2.16 -15.78 1.95
N ALA A 116 3.08 -15.76 2.92
CA ALA A 116 3.17 -14.69 3.91
C ALA A 116 3.51 -13.34 3.26
N ALA A 117 4.40 -13.33 2.26
CA ALA A 117 4.77 -12.13 1.51
C ALA A 117 3.59 -11.51 0.70
N LEU A 118 2.58 -12.31 0.29
CA LEU A 118 1.34 -11.78 -0.29
C LEU A 118 0.57 -10.90 0.70
N GLN A 119 0.73 -11.10 2.00
CA GLN A 119 0.07 -10.33 3.04
C GLN A 119 0.81 -9.04 3.37
N SER A 120 2.02 -8.84 2.84
CA SER A 120 2.82 -7.65 3.09
C SER A 120 2.05 -6.36 2.76
N PRO A 121 2.16 -5.32 3.58
CA PRO A 121 1.66 -3.99 3.25
C PRO A 121 2.36 -3.38 2.03
N ALA A 122 3.62 -3.74 1.78
CA ALA A 122 4.42 -3.20 0.70
C ALA A 122 4.10 -3.86 -0.66
N ARG A 123 3.72 -3.06 -1.64
CA ARG A 123 3.31 -3.54 -2.97
C ARG A 123 4.43 -4.29 -3.70
N ASN A 124 5.67 -3.79 -3.64
CA ASN A 124 6.82 -4.42 -4.30
C ASN A 124 7.08 -5.84 -3.77
N VAL A 125 6.91 -6.07 -2.47
CA VAL A 125 7.02 -7.39 -1.83
C VAL A 125 5.94 -8.33 -2.38
N ARG A 126 4.68 -7.86 -2.42
CA ARG A 126 3.57 -8.65 -2.98
C ARG A 126 3.79 -9.01 -4.45
N THR A 127 4.26 -8.04 -5.26
CA THR A 127 4.54 -8.28 -6.68
C THR A 127 5.61 -9.35 -6.86
N ALA A 128 6.70 -9.28 -6.07
CA ALA A 128 7.74 -10.31 -6.11
C ALA A 128 7.20 -11.69 -5.69
N ALA A 129 6.36 -11.73 -4.65
CA ALA A 129 5.72 -12.97 -4.19
C ALA A 129 4.79 -13.57 -5.26
N VAL A 130 3.94 -12.75 -5.90
CA VAL A 130 3.05 -13.21 -7.00
C VAL A 130 3.87 -13.90 -8.10
N ASN A 131 4.93 -13.25 -8.59
CA ASN A 131 5.75 -13.79 -9.67
C ASN A 131 6.37 -15.15 -9.30
N LYS A 132 6.90 -15.26 -8.08
CA LYS A 132 7.49 -16.50 -7.60
C LYS A 132 6.44 -17.59 -7.35
N LEU A 133 5.27 -17.28 -6.79
CA LEU A 133 4.18 -18.22 -6.56
C LEU A 133 3.62 -18.77 -7.89
N VAL A 134 3.44 -17.91 -8.89
CA VAL A 134 3.04 -18.35 -10.24
C VAL A 134 4.07 -19.32 -10.83
N ALA A 135 5.36 -19.04 -10.65
CA ALA A 135 6.43 -19.94 -11.10
C ALA A 135 6.45 -21.30 -10.37
N ARG A 136 5.98 -21.36 -9.10
CA ARG A 136 5.80 -22.64 -8.36
C ARG A 136 4.65 -23.49 -8.91
N GLY A 137 3.73 -22.90 -9.67
CA GLY A 137 2.61 -23.61 -10.27
C GLY A 137 1.60 -24.12 -9.24
N ASN A 138 0.96 -25.25 -9.56
CA ASN A 138 -0.11 -25.82 -8.72
C ASN A 138 0.33 -26.36 -7.35
N ALA A 139 1.61 -26.45 -7.07
CA ALA A 139 2.12 -26.91 -5.77
C ALA A 139 1.68 -25.98 -4.62
N VAL A 140 1.57 -24.68 -4.88
CA VAL A 140 1.19 -23.68 -3.87
C VAL A 140 -0.32 -23.45 -3.74
N PHE A 141 -1.12 -24.15 -4.56
CA PHE A 141 -2.57 -23.97 -4.60
C PHE A 141 -3.26 -24.18 -3.22
N PRO A 142 -2.95 -25.23 -2.43
CA PRO A 142 -3.59 -25.45 -1.14
C PRO A 142 -3.34 -24.30 -0.15
N GLN A 143 -2.12 -23.75 -0.12
CA GLN A 143 -1.76 -22.64 0.76
C GLN A 143 -2.46 -21.34 0.33
N LEU A 144 -2.62 -21.11 -0.97
CA LEU A 144 -3.35 -19.97 -1.51
C LEU A 144 -4.84 -20.06 -1.16
N GLN A 145 -5.43 -21.25 -1.30
CA GLN A 145 -6.81 -21.50 -0.91
C GLN A 145 -7.01 -21.26 0.60
N GLN A 146 -6.13 -21.77 1.43
CA GLN A 146 -6.17 -21.53 2.88
C GLN A 146 -6.09 -20.04 3.21
N LEU A 147 -5.20 -19.28 2.55
CA LEU A 147 -5.11 -17.83 2.76
C LEU A 147 -6.42 -17.13 2.36
N PHE A 148 -7.04 -17.51 1.25
CA PHE A 148 -8.32 -16.97 0.81
C PHE A 148 -9.42 -17.21 1.83
N GLU A 149 -9.50 -18.43 2.39
CA GLU A 149 -10.55 -18.84 3.32
C GLU A 149 -10.37 -18.26 4.73
N SER A 150 -9.13 -18.00 5.17
CA SER A 150 -8.82 -17.59 6.54
C SER A 150 -8.56 -16.09 6.72
N ALA A 151 -8.36 -15.33 5.64
CA ALA A 151 -8.00 -13.91 5.76
C ALA A 151 -9.19 -13.06 6.18
N GLU A 152 -9.07 -12.37 7.31
CA GLU A 152 -10.08 -11.43 7.81
C GLU A 152 -10.08 -10.09 7.05
N ASN A 153 -8.93 -9.68 6.53
CA ASN A 153 -8.80 -8.46 5.76
C ASN A 153 -9.19 -8.71 4.30
N PRO A 154 -10.26 -8.09 3.77
CA PRO A 154 -10.75 -8.33 2.42
C PRO A 154 -9.70 -8.01 1.33
N TYR A 155 -8.82 -7.04 1.56
CA TYR A 155 -7.72 -6.74 0.64
C TYR A 155 -6.65 -7.84 0.62
N VAL A 156 -6.45 -8.55 1.73
CA VAL A 156 -5.57 -9.71 1.79
C VAL A 156 -6.25 -10.91 1.15
N GLN A 157 -7.53 -11.11 1.45
CA GLN A 157 -8.35 -12.23 0.97
C GLN A 157 -8.35 -12.35 -0.57
N VAL A 158 -8.46 -11.23 -1.29
CA VAL A 158 -8.52 -11.26 -2.76
C VAL A 158 -7.16 -11.53 -3.43
N ARG A 159 -6.04 -11.35 -2.74
CA ARG A 159 -4.70 -11.47 -3.34
C ARG A 159 -4.37 -12.88 -3.86
N PRO A 160 -4.67 -13.98 -3.13
CA PRO A 160 -4.46 -15.32 -3.66
C PRO A 160 -5.31 -15.63 -4.89
N ILE A 161 -6.48 -15.00 -5.07
CA ILE A 161 -7.32 -15.18 -6.27
C ILE A 161 -6.54 -14.79 -7.54
N TRP A 162 -5.82 -13.66 -7.49
CA TRP A 162 -5.01 -13.20 -8.63
C TRP A 162 -3.86 -14.16 -8.97
N VAL A 163 -3.30 -14.84 -7.98
CA VAL A 163 -2.28 -15.87 -8.21
C VAL A 163 -2.95 -17.11 -8.79
N MET A 164 -4.02 -17.61 -8.15
CA MET A 164 -4.72 -18.83 -8.57
C MET A 164 -5.24 -18.74 -10.01
N ALA A 165 -5.73 -17.58 -10.43
CA ALA A 165 -6.18 -17.34 -11.81
C ALA A 165 -5.06 -17.56 -12.85
N GLN A 166 -3.80 -17.49 -12.46
CA GLN A 166 -2.63 -17.71 -13.32
C GLN A 166 -2.06 -19.13 -13.25
N LEU A 167 -2.60 -20.00 -12.40
CA LEU A 167 -2.13 -21.38 -12.21
C LEU A 167 -2.72 -22.39 -13.21
N GLY A 168 -3.19 -21.92 -14.35
CA GLY A 168 -3.77 -22.79 -15.40
C GLY A 168 -5.19 -23.28 -15.08
N PRO A 169 -5.65 -24.39 -15.72
CA PRO A 169 -7.05 -24.81 -15.66
C PRO A 169 -7.59 -25.06 -14.25
N LYS A 170 -6.78 -25.62 -13.35
CA LYS A 170 -7.18 -25.88 -11.96
C LYS A 170 -7.50 -24.59 -11.22
N GLY A 171 -6.58 -23.62 -11.27
CA GLY A 171 -6.76 -22.34 -10.60
C GLY A 171 -7.88 -21.52 -11.21
N GLN A 172 -7.97 -21.47 -12.53
CA GLN A 172 -9.04 -20.79 -13.26
C GLN A 172 -10.41 -21.39 -12.95
N GLY A 173 -10.52 -22.74 -12.86
CA GLY A 173 -11.74 -23.43 -12.48
C GLY A 173 -12.19 -23.05 -11.08
N TYR A 174 -11.28 -23.00 -10.11
CA TYR A 174 -11.58 -22.57 -8.75
C TYR A 174 -12.09 -21.13 -8.71
N VAL A 175 -11.38 -20.20 -9.35
CA VAL A 175 -11.75 -18.77 -9.38
C VAL A 175 -13.13 -18.58 -10.04
N ARG A 176 -13.42 -19.31 -11.12
CA ARG A 176 -14.75 -19.25 -11.77
C ARG A 176 -15.89 -19.67 -10.86
N ASN A 177 -15.65 -20.64 -9.97
CA ASN A 177 -16.67 -21.11 -9.01
C ASN A 177 -16.90 -20.15 -7.84
N LEU A 178 -16.06 -19.10 -7.67
CA LEU A 178 -16.25 -18.05 -6.69
C LEU A 178 -17.13 -16.90 -7.19
N LEU A 179 -17.37 -16.82 -8.51
CA LEU A 179 -18.20 -15.80 -9.17
C LEU A 179 -19.64 -16.25 -9.26
#